data_14fce03212bb42fb0419a2e22ec71c38
#
_entry.id   14fce03212bb42fb0419a2e22ec71c38
#
_cell.length_a   1.000
_cell.length_b   1.000
_cell.length_c   1.000
_cell.angle_alpha   90.00
_cell.angle_beta   90.00
_cell.angle_gamma   90.00
#
_symmetry.space_group_name_H-M   'P 1'
#
loop_
_entity.id
_entity.type
_entity.pdbx_description
1 polymer ?
#
loop_
_entity_poly.entity_id
_entity_poly.type
_entity_poly.pdbx_seq_one_letter_code
_entity_poly.pdbx_strand_id
1 'polypeptide(L)'
;CYIQNPTRGRVLFNLYPFQDKVLNLWKDNPYSIVLKSRQLGISTLVAGYSLWLMLFHKDKNVLCIATKQETAKNMVTKVKFMYDNLPSWLRIPADEKNKLTLRLSNGSQVKAVSAASDAGRSEAVSMLIIDEAAFIDGIDEIWASAQQTLATGGGAVVLSTPYGVGNWFHKTWARAEAQENDFLPIKLPWYVHPERNDEWRKRQDELLGDPKLAAQECDCDFNTSGDIVFHSEWIDFISQTSIQEPIERRGADRNLWIWEPADYSREYMVVADVARGDGKDYSAFHVMDIESNVQVAEFKGQLPPKEFGYFLTGIATEYNNALLVVENSNIGWSTIDAIIERGYRNLYYAPKSETHTYESYFNKYESSSNTVPGFSMNLKTRPLIVNKFREYIGDRSVIIRSRRLLEEMKVFVWKNGRPEAQTGYNDDLVMSFGIGMYLRDTSLKFQQQSLDLSRAALNNISSNKYGYSGAYSGHNNQNPYNMNVGGKDESIRWLF
;
A
#
# COMPACT_ATOMS: atom_id res chain seq x y z
N CYS A 1 -35.54 5.61 27.44
CA CYS A 1 -36.03 6.25 26.19
C CYS A 1 -36.51 5.17 25.20
N TYR A 2 -37.13 5.59 24.11
CA TYR A 2 -37.58 4.70 23.03
C TYR A 2 -36.68 4.87 21.81
N ILE A 3 -36.48 3.78 21.09
CA ILE A 3 -35.76 3.74 19.82
C ILE A 3 -36.67 3.22 18.71
N GLN A 4 -36.31 3.51 17.47
CA GLN A 4 -36.94 2.96 16.29
C GLN A 4 -36.26 1.65 15.91
N ASN A 5 -37.00 0.54 15.94
CA ASN A 5 -36.59 -0.76 15.43
C ASN A 5 -37.21 -0.97 14.05
N PRO A 6 -36.45 -1.43 13.03
CA PRO A 6 -36.97 -1.58 11.67
C PRO A 6 -38.15 -2.56 11.55
N THR A 7 -38.20 -3.58 12.39
CA THR A 7 -39.23 -4.61 12.33
C THR A 7 -40.33 -4.44 13.36
N ARG A 8 -40.00 -3.89 14.56
CA ARG A 8 -40.95 -3.76 15.70
C ARG A 8 -41.43 -2.35 15.92
N GLY A 9 -41.02 -1.37 15.07
CA GLY A 9 -41.36 0.02 15.21
C GLY A 9 -40.76 0.68 16.46
N ARG A 10 -41.59 1.32 17.30
CA ARG A 10 -41.14 1.97 18.54
C ARG A 10 -40.98 0.92 19.66
N VAL A 11 -39.76 0.78 20.18
CA VAL A 11 -39.43 -0.14 21.29
C VAL A 11 -38.68 0.59 22.38
N LEU A 12 -38.78 0.10 23.62
CA LEU A 12 -37.98 0.60 24.73
C LEU A 12 -36.49 0.26 24.50
N PHE A 13 -35.62 1.22 24.73
CA PHE A 13 -34.18 1.03 24.60
C PHE A 13 -33.62 0.37 25.87
N ASN A 14 -33.60 -0.97 25.86
CA ASN A 14 -32.92 -1.77 26.86
C ASN A 14 -31.50 -2.04 26.39
N LEU A 15 -30.53 -1.72 27.22
CA LEU A 15 -29.12 -1.91 26.88
C LEU A 15 -28.71 -3.36 27.02
N TYR A 16 -27.91 -3.85 26.08
CA TYR A 16 -27.16 -5.07 26.26
C TYR A 16 -25.99 -4.86 27.22
N PRO A 17 -25.47 -5.90 27.89
CA PRO A 17 -24.38 -5.77 28.85
C PRO A 17 -23.13 -5.09 28.28
N PHE A 18 -22.79 -5.37 27.01
CA PHE A 18 -21.65 -4.74 26.35
C PHE A 18 -21.89 -3.24 26.06
N GLN A 19 -23.14 -2.85 25.76
CA GLN A 19 -23.51 -1.44 25.55
C GLN A 19 -23.45 -0.65 26.87
N ASP A 20 -23.90 -1.23 27.97
CA ASP A 20 -23.80 -0.63 29.29
C ASP A 20 -22.32 -0.40 29.68
N LYS A 21 -21.47 -1.41 29.44
CA LYS A 21 -20.03 -1.27 29.64
C LYS A 21 -19.41 -0.14 28.81
N VAL A 22 -19.78 -0.04 27.52
CA VAL A 22 -19.28 1.02 26.63
C VAL A 22 -19.74 2.39 27.12
N LEU A 23 -20.99 2.53 27.57
CA LEU A 23 -21.53 3.79 28.06
C LEU A 23 -20.76 4.27 29.30
N ASN A 24 -20.43 3.37 30.24
CA ASN A 24 -19.63 3.70 31.40
C ASN A 24 -18.19 4.11 31.02
N LEU A 25 -17.58 3.44 30.04
CA LEU A 25 -16.27 3.83 29.52
C LEU A 25 -16.28 5.24 28.90
N TRP A 26 -17.32 5.62 28.14
CA TRP A 26 -17.44 6.97 27.58
C TRP A 26 -17.60 8.06 28.64
N LYS A 27 -18.22 7.74 29.76
CA LYS A 27 -18.36 8.67 30.87
C LYS A 27 -17.03 9.05 31.50
N ASP A 28 -16.12 8.07 31.59
CA ASP A 28 -14.85 8.24 32.29
C ASP A 28 -13.70 8.65 31.35
N ASN A 29 -13.87 8.46 30.02
CA ASN A 29 -12.84 8.73 29.03
C ASN A 29 -13.36 9.66 27.93
N PRO A 30 -12.83 10.88 27.82
CA PRO A 30 -13.31 11.87 26.85
C PRO A 30 -13.02 11.47 25.40
N TYR A 31 -11.97 10.68 25.14
CA TYR A 31 -11.60 10.20 23.82
C TYR A 31 -11.73 8.69 23.73
N SER A 32 -12.52 8.20 22.79
CA SER A 32 -12.64 6.75 22.55
C SER A 32 -12.69 6.43 21.06
N ILE A 33 -12.04 5.33 20.70
CA ILE A 33 -12.09 4.75 19.36
C ILE A 33 -12.69 3.36 19.45
N VAL A 34 -13.78 3.13 18.71
CA VAL A 34 -14.59 1.91 18.78
C VAL A 34 -14.50 1.15 17.47
N LEU A 35 -13.78 0.04 17.49
CA LEU A 35 -13.73 -0.94 16.41
C LEU A 35 -14.87 -1.95 16.63
N LYS A 36 -15.85 -1.94 15.76
CA LYS A 36 -17.11 -2.67 15.98
C LYS A 36 -17.50 -3.56 14.80
N SER A 37 -18.16 -4.68 15.11
CA SER A 37 -18.97 -5.40 14.15
C SER A 37 -20.21 -4.60 13.75
N ARG A 38 -20.74 -4.86 12.56
CA ARG A 38 -22.03 -4.27 12.13
C ARG A 38 -23.18 -4.63 13.04
N GLN A 39 -24.16 -3.74 13.09
CA GLN A 39 -25.47 -3.95 13.76
C GLN A 39 -25.40 -4.28 15.26
N LEU A 40 -24.38 -3.80 15.97
CA LEU A 40 -24.29 -3.87 17.44
C LEU A 40 -25.06 -2.76 18.16
N GLY A 41 -25.73 -1.88 17.43
CA GLY A 41 -26.52 -0.77 17.99
C GLY A 41 -25.68 0.38 18.58
N ILE A 42 -24.38 0.41 18.33
CA ILE A 42 -23.47 1.43 18.91
C ILE A 42 -23.79 2.86 18.41
N SER A 43 -24.14 3.02 17.12
CA SER A 43 -24.60 4.34 16.62
C SER A 43 -25.91 4.77 17.28
N THR A 44 -26.76 3.86 17.73
CA THR A 44 -27.96 4.16 18.53
C THR A 44 -27.59 4.50 19.97
N LEU A 45 -26.60 3.80 20.55
CA LEU A 45 -26.11 4.06 21.89
C LEU A 45 -25.50 5.49 21.99
N VAL A 46 -24.65 5.88 21.02
CA VAL A 46 -24.05 7.21 21.02
C VAL A 46 -25.09 8.32 20.79
N ALA A 47 -26.15 8.05 20.01
CA ALA A 47 -27.28 8.97 19.89
C ALA A 47 -28.02 9.16 21.23
N GLY A 48 -28.23 8.07 21.98
CA GLY A 48 -28.80 8.13 23.34
C GLY A 48 -27.90 8.88 24.31
N TYR A 49 -26.61 8.66 24.25
CA TYR A 49 -25.63 9.38 25.07
C TYR A 49 -25.59 10.88 24.74
N SER A 50 -25.68 11.22 23.47
CA SER A 50 -25.79 12.62 23.03
C SER A 50 -27.04 13.30 23.59
N LEU A 51 -28.17 12.60 23.52
CA LEU A 51 -29.44 13.15 24.08
C LEU A 51 -29.32 13.32 25.59
N TRP A 52 -28.75 12.36 26.33
CA TRP A 52 -28.51 12.45 27.76
C TRP A 52 -27.64 13.68 28.09
N LEU A 53 -26.53 13.85 27.35
CA LEU A 53 -25.65 15.01 27.52
C LEU A 53 -26.39 16.33 27.34
N MET A 54 -27.26 16.43 26.32
CA MET A 54 -28.06 17.64 26.02
C MET A 54 -29.13 17.90 27.06
N LEU A 55 -29.74 16.89 27.64
CA LEU A 55 -30.84 17.05 28.62
C LEU A 55 -30.31 17.40 30.01
N PHE A 56 -29.22 16.80 30.45
CA PHE A 56 -28.75 16.93 31.84
C PHE A 56 -27.62 17.96 32.02
N HIS A 57 -27.11 18.49 30.89
CA HIS A 57 -26.10 19.55 30.92
C HIS A 57 -26.55 20.72 30.02
N LYS A 58 -26.15 21.95 30.39
CA LYS A 58 -26.41 23.15 29.61
C LYS A 58 -25.30 23.41 28.61
N ASP A 59 -25.66 24.10 27.52
CA ASP A 59 -24.73 24.64 26.52
C ASP A 59 -23.79 23.57 25.92
N LYS A 60 -24.29 22.33 25.77
CA LYS A 60 -23.55 21.24 25.14
C LYS A 60 -23.72 21.20 23.63
N ASN A 61 -22.63 21.28 22.92
CA ASN A 61 -22.58 21.21 21.46
C ASN A 61 -22.06 19.85 21.00
N VAL A 62 -22.94 19.03 20.39
CA VAL A 62 -22.61 17.72 19.86
C VAL A 62 -22.54 17.80 18.33
N LEU A 63 -21.40 17.49 17.76
CA LEU A 63 -21.16 17.48 16.32
C LEU A 63 -21.06 16.05 15.81
N CYS A 64 -21.85 15.72 14.75
CA CYS A 64 -21.84 14.41 14.13
C CYS A 64 -21.29 14.51 12.71
N ILE A 65 -20.20 13.78 12.42
CA ILE A 65 -19.57 13.65 11.10
C ILE A 65 -19.68 12.18 10.65
N ALA A 66 -19.93 11.95 9.37
CA ALA A 66 -19.92 10.63 8.74
C ALA A 66 -19.50 10.74 7.27
N THR A 67 -19.29 9.60 6.61
CA THR A 67 -18.90 9.51 5.19
C THR A 67 -19.74 10.37 4.26
N LYS A 68 -21.06 10.41 4.50
CA LYS A 68 -22.02 11.21 3.75
C LYS A 68 -22.89 12.00 4.71
N GLN A 69 -23.33 13.19 4.27
CA GLN A 69 -24.27 14.02 5.06
C GLN A 69 -25.55 13.27 5.44
N GLU A 70 -26.04 12.38 4.57
CA GLU A 70 -27.22 11.54 4.88
C GLU A 70 -26.96 10.58 6.05
N THR A 71 -25.76 10.01 6.17
CA THR A 71 -25.39 9.15 7.30
C THR A 71 -25.31 9.95 8.61
N ALA A 72 -24.70 11.13 8.58
CA ALA A 72 -24.65 12.02 9.74
C ALA A 72 -26.07 12.50 10.16
N LYS A 73 -26.94 12.80 9.19
CA LYS A 73 -28.34 13.15 9.41
C LYS A 73 -29.12 12.00 10.07
N ASN A 74 -28.82 10.74 9.74
CA ASN A 74 -29.45 9.59 10.39
C ASN A 74 -29.14 9.54 11.89
N MET A 75 -27.95 9.97 12.32
CA MET A 75 -27.60 10.10 13.74
C MET A 75 -28.52 11.11 14.44
N VAL A 76 -28.64 12.31 13.86
CA VAL A 76 -29.54 13.35 14.40
C VAL A 76 -31.01 12.90 14.39
N THR A 77 -31.42 12.12 13.40
CA THR A 77 -32.78 11.55 13.34
C THR A 77 -33.02 10.57 14.49
N LYS A 78 -32.05 9.74 14.86
CA LYS A 78 -32.14 8.85 16.04
C LYS A 78 -32.30 9.67 17.33
N VAL A 79 -31.48 10.71 17.50
CA VAL A 79 -31.59 11.60 18.67
C VAL A 79 -32.97 12.24 18.75
N LYS A 80 -33.51 12.73 17.64
CA LYS A 80 -34.87 13.34 17.58
C LYS A 80 -35.97 12.34 17.91
N PHE A 81 -35.85 11.12 17.34
CA PHE A 81 -36.80 10.06 17.65
C PHE A 81 -36.86 9.77 19.16
N MET A 82 -35.72 9.66 19.80
CA MET A 82 -35.59 9.47 21.25
C MET A 82 -36.17 10.66 22.01
N TYR A 83 -35.84 11.89 21.60
CA TYR A 83 -36.31 13.13 22.20
C TYR A 83 -37.86 13.25 22.09
N ASP A 84 -38.43 12.96 20.93
CA ASP A 84 -39.89 13.06 20.70
C ASP A 84 -40.68 12.08 21.56
N ASN A 85 -40.08 10.97 21.94
CA ASN A 85 -40.69 9.93 22.76
C ASN A 85 -40.31 10.05 24.26
N LEU A 86 -39.72 11.17 24.70
CA LEU A 86 -39.54 11.46 26.11
C LEU A 86 -40.84 11.80 26.80
N PRO A 87 -41.02 11.46 28.07
CA PRO A 87 -42.16 11.99 28.84
C PRO A 87 -42.09 13.51 28.94
N SER A 88 -43.25 14.18 29.00
CA SER A 88 -43.36 15.64 28.96
C SER A 88 -42.55 16.36 30.04
N TRP A 89 -42.44 15.77 31.22
CA TRP A 89 -41.70 16.32 32.36
C TRP A 89 -40.16 16.32 32.17
N LEU A 90 -39.65 15.48 31.27
CA LEU A 90 -38.22 15.40 30.96
C LEU A 90 -37.86 16.15 29.66
N ARG A 91 -38.87 16.52 28.85
CA ARG A 91 -38.66 17.13 27.54
C ARG A 91 -38.40 18.62 27.67
N ILE A 92 -37.15 19.04 27.52
CA ILE A 92 -36.78 20.45 27.38
C ILE A 92 -37.32 20.97 26.04
N PRO A 93 -37.95 22.16 25.95
CA PRO A 93 -38.43 22.72 24.68
C PRO A 93 -37.31 22.80 23.65
N ALA A 94 -37.63 22.55 22.38
CA ALA A 94 -36.68 22.69 21.27
C ALA A 94 -36.89 24.07 20.60
N ASP A 95 -35.82 24.84 20.51
CA ASP A 95 -35.79 26.14 19.80
C ASP A 95 -35.62 25.92 18.29
N GLU A 96 -34.84 24.87 17.91
CA GLU A 96 -34.65 24.50 16.51
C GLU A 96 -34.78 22.99 16.35
N LYS A 97 -35.55 22.56 15.37
CA LYS A 97 -35.75 21.16 15.02
C LYS A 97 -35.88 21.01 13.50
N ASN A 98 -34.77 20.89 12.81
CA ASN A 98 -34.73 20.70 11.36
C ASN A 98 -34.07 19.37 10.98
N LYS A 99 -33.81 19.09 9.70
CA LYS A 99 -33.25 17.79 9.25
C LYS A 99 -31.84 17.53 9.76
N LEU A 100 -31.06 18.56 10.04
CA LEU A 100 -29.65 18.48 10.39
C LEU A 100 -29.34 18.85 11.84
N THR A 101 -30.28 19.52 12.53
CA THR A 101 -30.06 20.11 13.85
C THR A 101 -31.23 19.83 14.78
N LEU A 102 -30.95 19.56 16.04
CA LEU A 102 -31.86 19.68 17.16
C LEU A 102 -31.19 20.57 18.22
N ARG A 103 -31.78 21.74 18.51
CA ARG A 103 -31.35 22.67 19.54
C ARG A 103 -32.40 22.79 20.60
N LEU A 104 -31.98 22.67 21.86
CA LEU A 104 -32.85 22.78 23.01
C LEU A 104 -32.76 24.19 23.63
N SER A 105 -33.78 24.62 24.34
CA SER A 105 -33.86 25.96 24.99
C SER A 105 -32.84 26.12 26.14
N ASN A 106 -32.17 25.06 26.57
CA ASN A 106 -31.03 25.13 27.53
C ASN A 106 -29.68 25.41 26.86
N GLY A 107 -29.68 25.78 25.56
CA GLY A 107 -28.48 26.07 24.77
C GLY A 107 -27.80 24.84 24.15
N SER A 108 -28.18 23.62 24.57
CA SER A 108 -27.57 22.40 24.04
C SER A 108 -28.08 22.05 22.65
N GLN A 109 -27.20 21.53 21.78
CA GLN A 109 -27.56 21.14 20.42
C GLN A 109 -26.82 19.89 19.93
N VAL A 110 -27.42 19.19 18.97
CA VAL A 110 -26.76 18.19 18.13
C VAL A 110 -26.93 18.59 16.67
N LYS A 111 -25.83 18.52 15.92
CA LYS A 111 -25.76 18.97 14.52
C LYS A 111 -25.04 17.93 13.66
N ALA A 112 -25.61 17.61 12.50
CA ALA A 112 -24.96 16.81 11.47
C ALA A 112 -24.22 17.70 10.47
N VAL A 113 -22.95 17.36 10.21
CA VAL A 113 -22.09 18.08 9.27
C VAL A 113 -21.53 17.08 8.27
N SER A 114 -21.34 17.53 7.03
CA SER A 114 -20.62 16.72 6.03
C SER A 114 -19.13 16.60 6.38
N ALA A 115 -18.52 15.51 5.95
CA ALA A 115 -17.08 15.34 6.01
C ALA A 115 -16.40 16.31 5.03
N ALA A 116 -16.07 17.51 5.49
CA ALA A 116 -15.34 18.52 4.76
C ALA A 116 -14.17 19.02 5.63
N SER A 117 -13.10 19.49 5.01
CA SER A 117 -11.87 19.90 5.70
C SER A 117 -12.07 21.04 6.72
N ASP A 118 -13.18 21.77 6.65
CA ASP A 118 -13.58 22.82 7.57
C ASP A 118 -14.64 22.38 8.60
N ALA A 119 -15.03 21.10 8.59
CA ALA A 119 -15.99 20.55 9.54
C ALA A 119 -15.45 20.71 10.97
N GLY A 120 -16.15 21.50 11.77
CA GLY A 120 -15.81 21.71 13.18
C GLY A 120 -15.05 23.01 13.50
N ARG A 121 -14.66 23.83 12.52
CA ARG A 121 -13.90 25.08 12.80
C ARG A 121 -14.69 26.22 13.41
N SER A 122 -16.02 26.19 13.31
CA SER A 122 -16.85 27.37 13.58
C SER A 122 -17.43 27.46 15.00
N GLU A 123 -17.38 26.39 15.79
CA GLU A 123 -18.02 26.36 17.11
C GLU A 123 -17.22 25.50 18.12
N ALA A 124 -17.21 25.88 19.40
CA ALA A 124 -16.66 25.01 20.45
C ALA A 124 -17.50 23.73 20.55
N VAL A 125 -16.85 22.57 20.46
CA VAL A 125 -17.50 21.26 20.45
C VAL A 125 -17.32 20.58 21.80
N SER A 126 -18.43 20.22 22.45
CA SER A 126 -18.39 19.44 23.69
C SER A 126 -18.19 17.96 23.45
N MET A 127 -18.73 17.46 22.33
CA MET A 127 -18.58 16.06 21.93
C MET A 127 -18.60 15.95 20.41
N LEU A 128 -17.55 15.38 19.85
CA LEU A 128 -17.44 15.03 18.43
C LEU A 128 -17.76 13.55 18.25
N ILE A 129 -18.65 13.25 17.31
CA ILE A 129 -18.97 11.88 16.89
C ILE A 129 -18.53 11.72 15.45
N ILE A 130 -17.67 10.74 15.17
CA ILE A 130 -17.29 10.35 13.82
C ILE A 130 -17.76 8.92 13.59
N ASP A 131 -18.79 8.71 12.80
CA ASP A 131 -19.30 7.37 12.46
C ASP A 131 -18.78 6.93 11.08
N GLU A 132 -18.45 5.65 10.97
CA GLU A 132 -17.83 5.04 9.80
C GLU A 132 -16.46 5.68 9.44
N ALA A 133 -15.66 6.02 10.44
CA ALA A 133 -14.43 6.80 10.32
C ALA A 133 -13.41 6.18 9.36
N ALA A 134 -13.31 4.84 9.26
CA ALA A 134 -12.39 4.15 8.35
C ALA A 134 -12.71 4.40 6.87
N PHE A 135 -13.93 4.84 6.55
CA PHE A 135 -14.42 5.06 5.19
C PHE A 135 -14.47 6.54 4.78
N ILE A 136 -14.01 7.45 5.63
CA ILE A 136 -14.00 8.90 5.35
C ILE A 136 -12.69 9.27 4.66
N ASP A 137 -12.79 9.77 3.43
CA ASP A 137 -11.65 10.34 2.70
C ASP A 137 -11.22 11.67 3.35
N GLY A 138 -9.89 11.86 3.50
CA GLY A 138 -9.34 13.10 4.08
C GLY A 138 -9.61 13.29 5.58
N ILE A 139 -9.91 12.22 6.31
CA ILE A 139 -10.21 12.28 7.75
C ILE A 139 -9.07 12.86 8.58
N ASP A 140 -7.81 12.74 8.12
CA ASP A 140 -6.65 13.36 8.78
C ASP A 140 -6.80 14.88 8.91
N GLU A 141 -7.25 15.55 7.84
CA GLU A 141 -7.48 17.00 7.83
C GLU A 141 -8.69 17.40 8.68
N ILE A 142 -9.75 16.59 8.63
CA ILE A 142 -10.95 16.78 9.44
C ILE A 142 -10.61 16.65 10.92
N TRP A 143 -9.84 15.62 11.30
CA TRP A 143 -9.41 15.42 12.67
C TRP A 143 -8.51 16.55 13.16
N ALA A 144 -7.50 16.95 12.38
CA ALA A 144 -6.60 18.06 12.72
C ALA A 144 -7.38 19.37 12.96
N SER A 145 -8.43 19.62 12.15
CA SER A 145 -9.33 20.77 12.30
C SER A 145 -10.19 20.67 13.56
N ALA A 146 -10.79 19.50 13.80
CA ALA A 146 -11.69 19.27 14.92
C ALA A 146 -10.96 19.23 16.26
N GLN A 147 -9.73 18.71 16.31
CA GLN A 147 -8.93 18.64 17.53
C GLN A 147 -8.71 20.00 18.19
N GLN A 148 -8.54 21.05 17.38
CA GLN A 148 -8.40 22.43 17.90
C GLN A 148 -9.64 22.91 18.65
N THR A 149 -10.85 22.53 18.18
CA THR A 149 -12.12 22.90 18.81
C THR A 149 -12.43 22.06 20.05
N LEU A 150 -11.85 20.86 20.17
CA LEU A 150 -11.95 19.99 21.34
C LEU A 150 -10.99 20.39 22.47
N ALA A 151 -9.94 21.15 22.17
CA ALA A 151 -8.91 21.58 23.13
C ALA A 151 -9.48 22.38 24.31
N THR A 152 -10.70 22.91 24.21
CA THR A 152 -11.40 23.62 25.30
C THR A 152 -12.08 22.70 26.33
N GLY A 153 -11.82 21.38 26.28
CA GLY A 153 -12.38 20.39 27.20
C GLY A 153 -13.49 19.53 26.61
N GLY A 154 -13.58 19.45 25.29
CA GLY A 154 -14.45 18.52 24.56
C GLY A 154 -13.88 17.11 24.47
N GLY A 155 -14.75 16.14 24.08
CA GLY A 155 -14.36 14.75 23.84
C GLY A 155 -14.72 14.26 22.43
N ALA A 156 -14.22 13.09 22.05
CA ALA A 156 -14.52 12.47 20.75
C ALA A 156 -14.86 10.99 20.90
N VAL A 157 -15.89 10.56 20.18
CA VAL A 157 -16.25 9.15 20.01
C VAL A 157 -16.15 8.80 18.53
N VAL A 158 -15.16 8.01 18.18
CA VAL A 158 -14.88 7.57 16.80
C VAL A 158 -15.32 6.13 16.65
N LEU A 159 -16.17 5.85 15.67
CA LEU A 159 -16.78 4.53 15.46
C LEU A 159 -16.49 4.05 14.04
N SER A 160 -16.09 2.78 13.87
CA SER A 160 -16.05 2.16 12.54
C SER A 160 -16.06 0.63 12.59
N THR A 161 -16.46 -0.02 11.50
CA THR A 161 -15.95 -1.33 11.11
C THR A 161 -14.55 -1.17 10.52
N PRO A 162 -13.70 -2.21 10.48
CA PRO A 162 -12.39 -2.11 9.83
C PRO A 162 -12.53 -1.91 8.31
N TYR A 163 -11.57 -1.21 7.71
CA TYR A 163 -11.48 -1.03 6.26
C TYR A 163 -10.01 -1.04 5.83
N GLY A 164 -9.41 -2.23 5.82
CA GLY A 164 -8.00 -2.40 5.54
C GLY A 164 -7.06 -1.85 6.61
N VAL A 165 -5.79 -2.13 6.44
CA VAL A 165 -4.72 -1.59 7.26
C VAL A 165 -4.26 -0.25 6.69
N GLY A 166 -3.76 0.66 7.53
CA GLY A 166 -3.04 1.83 7.10
C GLY A 166 -3.84 3.12 6.95
N ASN A 167 -5.18 3.10 6.89
CA ASN A 167 -5.98 4.33 6.97
C ASN A 167 -5.87 5.01 8.35
N TRP A 168 -6.36 6.24 8.46
CA TRP A 168 -6.31 7.02 9.71
C TRP A 168 -6.92 6.26 10.91
N PHE A 169 -8.04 5.57 10.71
CA PHE A 169 -8.72 4.83 11.78
C PHE A 169 -7.85 3.67 12.27
N HIS A 170 -7.23 2.90 11.38
CA HIS A 170 -6.30 1.83 11.74
C HIS A 170 -5.06 2.37 12.47
N LYS A 171 -4.43 3.45 11.95
CA LYS A 171 -3.26 4.08 12.60
C LYS A 171 -3.59 4.57 14.00
N THR A 172 -4.74 5.25 14.15
CA THR A 172 -5.20 5.78 15.44
C THR A 172 -5.53 4.64 16.40
N TRP A 173 -6.15 3.56 15.89
CA TRP A 173 -6.44 2.35 16.65
C TRP A 173 -5.14 1.67 17.15
N ALA A 174 -4.18 1.41 16.27
CA ALA A 174 -2.92 0.75 16.62
C ALA A 174 -2.14 1.57 17.69
N ARG A 175 -2.10 2.90 17.53
CA ARG A 175 -1.48 3.79 18.53
C ARG A 175 -2.25 3.81 19.85
N ALA A 176 -3.58 3.66 19.83
CA ALA A 176 -4.39 3.56 21.03
C ALA A 176 -4.14 2.23 21.76
N GLU A 177 -4.03 1.12 21.05
CA GLU A 177 -3.64 -0.18 21.63
C GLU A 177 -2.22 -0.14 22.24
N ALA A 178 -1.30 0.58 21.59
CA ALA A 178 0.06 0.80 22.09
C ALA A 178 0.15 1.86 23.21
N GLN A 179 -0.97 2.51 23.58
CA GLN A 179 -1.02 3.62 24.54
C GLN A 179 -0.17 4.84 24.14
N GLU A 180 -0.06 5.10 22.83
CA GLU A 180 0.70 6.20 22.24
C GLU A 180 -0.16 7.43 21.92
N ASN A 181 -1.46 7.38 22.21
CA ASN A 181 -2.41 8.49 22.04
C ASN A 181 -3.46 8.47 23.16
N ASP A 182 -4.28 9.52 23.23
CA ASP A 182 -5.28 9.71 24.28
C ASP A 182 -6.58 8.90 24.06
N PHE A 183 -6.70 8.14 22.98
CA PHE A 183 -7.88 7.36 22.71
C PHE A 183 -7.94 6.07 23.52
N LEU A 184 -9.09 5.81 24.15
CA LEU A 184 -9.41 4.50 24.71
C LEU A 184 -9.87 3.56 23.59
N PRO A 185 -9.14 2.47 23.28
CA PRO A 185 -9.57 1.50 22.27
C PRO A 185 -10.65 0.57 22.82
N ILE A 186 -11.77 0.45 22.11
CA ILE A 186 -12.90 -0.43 22.48
C ILE A 186 -13.19 -1.35 21.31
N LYS A 187 -12.86 -2.66 21.44
CA LYS A 187 -13.11 -3.68 20.42
C LYS A 187 -14.40 -4.43 20.70
N LEU A 188 -15.31 -4.46 19.71
CA LEU A 188 -16.63 -5.07 19.81
C LEU A 188 -16.87 -6.02 18.62
N PRO A 189 -16.32 -7.23 18.62
CA PRO A 189 -16.59 -8.22 17.59
C PRO A 189 -18.02 -8.79 17.73
N TRP A 190 -18.48 -9.55 16.74
CA TRP A 190 -19.85 -10.05 16.67
C TRP A 190 -20.30 -10.84 17.91
N TYR A 191 -19.41 -11.61 18.52
CA TYR A 191 -19.72 -12.50 19.65
C TYR A 191 -19.99 -11.77 20.99
N VAL A 192 -19.77 -10.45 21.07
CA VAL A 192 -20.18 -9.66 22.25
C VAL A 192 -21.70 -9.53 22.35
N HIS A 193 -22.42 -9.77 21.23
CA HIS A 193 -23.87 -9.70 21.19
C HIS A 193 -24.47 -11.04 21.68
N PRO A 194 -25.29 -11.05 22.74
CA PRO A 194 -25.77 -12.28 23.38
C PRO A 194 -26.68 -13.16 22.49
N GLU A 195 -27.25 -12.60 21.44
CA GLU A 195 -28.11 -13.33 20.48
C GLU A 195 -27.34 -13.85 19.25
N ARG A 196 -26.02 -13.72 19.21
CA ARG A 196 -25.16 -14.17 18.10
C ARG A 196 -24.29 -15.34 18.55
N ASN A 197 -24.28 -16.39 17.74
CA ASN A 197 -23.50 -17.61 17.93
C ASN A 197 -22.75 -17.98 16.64
N ASP A 198 -22.02 -19.09 16.65
CA ASP A 198 -21.24 -19.56 15.50
C ASP A 198 -22.13 -19.86 14.27
N GLU A 199 -23.38 -20.31 14.50
CA GLU A 199 -24.33 -20.52 13.40
C GLU A 199 -24.72 -19.19 12.75
N TRP A 200 -24.94 -18.15 13.56
CA TRP A 200 -25.17 -16.81 13.05
C TRP A 200 -23.97 -16.33 12.22
N ARG A 201 -22.74 -16.59 12.68
CA ARG A 201 -21.50 -16.19 11.97
C ARG A 201 -21.35 -16.91 10.63
N LYS A 202 -21.57 -18.22 10.59
CA LYS A 202 -21.59 -19.02 9.35
C LYS A 202 -22.63 -18.52 8.35
N ARG A 203 -23.82 -18.18 8.85
CA ARG A 203 -24.87 -17.60 8.00
C ARG A 203 -24.46 -16.24 7.41
N GLN A 204 -23.63 -15.45 8.10
CA GLN A 204 -23.10 -14.22 7.51
C GLN A 204 -22.13 -14.52 6.36
N ASP A 205 -21.30 -15.57 6.46
CA ASP A 205 -20.42 -15.99 5.36
C ASP A 205 -21.26 -16.38 4.11
N GLU A 206 -22.33 -17.13 4.31
CA GLU A 206 -23.23 -17.52 3.22
C GLU A 206 -23.97 -16.33 2.61
N LEU A 207 -24.47 -15.39 3.42
CA LEU A 207 -25.23 -14.24 2.96
C LEU A 207 -24.38 -13.20 2.23
N LEU A 208 -23.14 -13.01 2.66
CA LEU A 208 -22.22 -12.07 2.04
C LEU A 208 -21.46 -12.68 0.85
N GLY A 209 -21.40 -14.01 0.77
CA GLY A 209 -20.77 -14.74 -0.33
C GLY A 209 -19.24 -14.57 -0.41
N ASP A 210 -18.66 -13.82 0.49
CA ASP A 210 -17.21 -13.57 0.61
C ASP A 210 -16.79 -13.64 2.09
N PRO A 211 -16.00 -14.66 2.48
CA PRO A 211 -15.52 -14.81 3.85
C PRO A 211 -14.69 -13.62 4.34
N LYS A 212 -13.97 -12.93 3.44
CA LYS A 212 -13.19 -11.73 3.79
C LYS A 212 -14.11 -10.57 4.16
N LEU A 213 -15.16 -10.34 3.36
CA LEU A 213 -16.15 -9.31 3.65
C LEU A 213 -16.89 -9.62 4.96
N ALA A 214 -17.20 -10.88 5.21
CA ALA A 214 -17.82 -11.30 6.46
C ALA A 214 -16.89 -11.11 7.67
N ALA A 215 -15.59 -11.38 7.53
CA ALA A 215 -14.59 -11.11 8.57
C ALA A 215 -14.43 -9.60 8.83
N GLN A 216 -14.39 -8.78 7.79
CA GLN A 216 -14.41 -7.31 7.91
C GLN A 216 -15.62 -6.83 8.71
N GLU A 217 -16.80 -7.29 8.35
CA GLU A 217 -18.05 -6.76 8.90
C GLU A 217 -18.38 -7.33 10.28
N CYS A 218 -17.83 -8.51 10.64
CA CYS A 218 -18.16 -9.22 11.87
C CYS A 218 -17.00 -9.31 12.87
N ASP A 219 -15.77 -9.66 12.41
CA ASP A 219 -14.71 -10.12 13.30
C ASP A 219 -13.82 -8.98 13.82
N CYS A 220 -13.99 -7.75 13.33
CA CYS A 220 -13.13 -6.62 13.66
C CYS A 220 -11.66 -6.87 13.31
N ASP A 221 -11.41 -7.46 12.14
CA ASP A 221 -10.07 -7.75 11.64
C ASP A 221 -9.71 -6.79 10.48
N PHE A 222 -8.64 -6.04 10.65
CA PHE A 222 -8.15 -5.12 9.64
C PHE A 222 -7.47 -5.83 8.46
N ASN A 223 -6.84 -6.98 8.69
CA ASN A 223 -6.05 -7.68 7.69
C ASN A 223 -6.92 -8.37 6.63
N THR A 224 -8.14 -8.73 6.97
CA THR A 224 -9.10 -9.37 6.05
C THR A 224 -9.94 -8.35 5.29
N SER A 225 -9.88 -7.08 5.67
CA SER A 225 -10.70 -6.03 5.09
C SER A 225 -9.95 -5.26 3.98
N GLY A 226 -10.61 -5.08 2.83
CA GLY A 226 -10.09 -4.35 1.67
C GLY A 226 -9.56 -5.26 0.56
N ASP A 227 -9.47 -4.70 -0.65
CA ASP A 227 -8.90 -5.37 -1.84
C ASP A 227 -7.36 -5.34 -1.78
N ILE A 228 -6.78 -6.07 -0.81
CA ILE A 228 -5.31 -6.14 -0.68
C ILE A 228 -4.72 -6.88 -1.89
N VAL A 229 -3.61 -6.35 -2.41
CA VAL A 229 -2.89 -6.96 -3.53
C VAL A 229 -2.15 -8.21 -3.07
N PHE A 230 -1.46 -8.14 -1.93
CA PHE A 230 -0.70 -9.26 -1.36
C PHE A 230 -1.45 -9.87 -0.18
N HIS A 231 -1.75 -11.17 -0.25
CA HIS A 231 -2.49 -11.88 0.80
C HIS A 231 -1.74 -11.85 2.15
N SER A 232 -2.48 -11.71 3.24
CA SER A 232 -1.92 -11.66 4.59
C SER A 232 -1.04 -12.86 4.92
N GLU A 233 -1.43 -14.08 4.48
CA GLU A 233 -0.63 -15.30 4.65
C GLU A 233 0.77 -15.19 4.02
N TRP A 234 0.89 -14.52 2.87
CA TRP A 234 2.17 -14.30 2.21
C TRP A 234 3.03 -13.29 2.98
N ILE A 235 2.39 -12.21 3.44
CA ILE A 235 3.04 -11.17 4.26
C ILE A 235 3.56 -11.77 5.57
N ASP A 236 2.74 -12.58 6.24
CA ASP A 236 3.13 -13.25 7.48
C ASP A 236 4.28 -14.25 7.27
N PHE A 237 4.23 -15.02 6.18
CA PHE A 237 5.32 -15.92 5.82
C PHE A 237 6.63 -15.15 5.60
N ILE A 238 6.64 -14.09 4.78
CA ILE A 238 7.81 -13.26 4.53
C ILE A 238 8.33 -12.65 5.84
N SER A 239 7.42 -12.12 6.68
CA SER A 239 7.76 -11.50 7.96
C SER A 239 8.50 -12.46 8.90
N GLN A 240 8.10 -13.74 8.92
CA GLN A 240 8.66 -14.74 9.80
C GLN A 240 9.94 -15.40 9.27
N THR A 241 10.09 -15.49 7.94
CA THR A 241 11.13 -16.32 7.33
C THR A 241 12.25 -15.52 6.67
N SER A 242 11.95 -14.33 6.12
CA SER A 242 12.83 -13.67 5.16
C SER A 242 13.35 -12.31 5.60
N ILE A 243 12.59 -11.60 6.46
CA ILE A 243 12.97 -10.25 6.91
C ILE A 243 14.21 -10.31 7.81
N GLN A 244 15.21 -9.49 7.48
CA GLN A 244 16.46 -9.40 8.19
C GLN A 244 16.90 -7.96 8.40
N GLU A 245 17.65 -7.69 9.46
CA GLU A 245 18.33 -6.41 9.60
C GLU A 245 19.50 -6.33 8.59
N PRO A 246 19.72 -5.17 7.95
CA PRO A 246 20.84 -5.01 7.03
C PRO A 246 22.18 -5.11 7.77
N ILE A 247 23.16 -5.75 7.14
CA ILE A 247 24.52 -5.85 7.68
C ILE A 247 25.23 -4.49 7.65
N GLU A 248 24.84 -3.63 6.70
CA GLU A 248 25.39 -2.29 6.54
C GLU A 248 24.31 -1.29 6.14
N ARG A 249 24.45 -0.06 6.64
CA ARG A 249 23.62 1.09 6.26
C ARG A 249 24.52 2.23 5.85
N ARG A 250 24.45 2.65 4.57
CA ARG A 250 25.27 3.72 3.99
C ARG A 250 24.45 4.99 3.74
N GLY A 251 25.21 6.09 3.50
CA GLY A 251 24.66 7.42 3.24
C GLY A 251 24.47 8.24 4.51
N ALA A 252 24.31 9.56 4.35
CA ALA A 252 24.16 10.51 5.45
C ALA A 252 22.95 10.16 6.34
N ASP A 253 21.85 9.77 5.71
CA ASP A 253 20.60 9.39 6.38
C ASP A 253 20.49 7.88 6.63
N ARG A 254 21.54 7.11 6.36
CA ARG A 254 21.56 5.64 6.45
C ARG A 254 20.45 4.97 5.66
N ASN A 255 20.09 5.54 4.53
CA ASN A 255 18.96 5.14 3.69
C ASN A 255 19.27 3.99 2.72
N LEU A 256 20.54 3.75 2.40
CA LEU A 256 20.98 2.57 1.66
C LEU A 256 21.20 1.40 2.63
N TRP A 257 20.39 0.38 2.50
CA TRP A 257 20.45 -0.85 3.29
C TRP A 257 21.05 -1.97 2.48
N ILE A 258 22.07 -2.65 3.01
CA ILE A 258 22.80 -3.72 2.35
C ILE A 258 22.71 -4.97 3.22
N TRP A 259 22.24 -6.06 2.65
CA TRP A 259 22.18 -7.38 3.28
C TRP A 259 23.28 -8.31 2.80
N GLU A 260 23.71 -8.18 1.53
CA GLU A 260 24.84 -8.91 0.95
C GLU A 260 25.73 -7.95 0.19
N PRO A 261 27.06 -7.98 0.41
CA PRO A 261 28.00 -7.23 -0.41
C PRO A 261 28.02 -7.81 -1.83
N ALA A 262 28.57 -7.05 -2.76
CA ALA A 262 28.73 -7.48 -4.13
C ALA A 262 29.65 -8.71 -4.22
N ASP A 263 29.20 -9.73 -4.95
CA ASP A 263 29.97 -10.89 -5.33
C ASP A 263 30.17 -10.89 -6.86
N TYR A 264 31.40 -10.77 -7.30
CA TYR A 264 31.73 -10.67 -8.74
C TYR A 264 31.51 -11.96 -9.53
N SER A 265 31.16 -13.06 -8.85
CA SER A 265 30.74 -14.31 -9.51
C SER A 265 29.26 -14.34 -9.85
N ARG A 266 28.46 -13.35 -9.32
CA ARG A 266 27.03 -13.29 -9.49
C ARG A 266 26.62 -12.14 -10.42
N GLU A 267 25.44 -12.27 -11.01
CA GLU A 267 24.82 -11.22 -11.82
C GLU A 267 23.69 -10.55 -11.07
N TYR A 268 23.67 -9.22 -11.14
CA TYR A 268 22.72 -8.41 -10.42
C TYR A 268 21.89 -7.54 -11.36
N MET A 269 20.72 -7.15 -10.88
CA MET A 269 19.87 -6.12 -11.47
C MET A 269 19.61 -5.04 -10.44
N VAL A 270 19.79 -3.77 -10.84
CA VAL A 270 19.41 -2.58 -10.06
C VAL A 270 18.16 -1.99 -10.70
N VAL A 271 17.08 -1.93 -9.96
CA VAL A 271 15.79 -1.44 -10.46
C VAL A 271 15.36 -0.23 -9.65
N ALA A 272 15.10 0.87 -10.33
CA ALA A 272 14.83 2.16 -9.70
C ALA A 272 13.50 2.76 -10.16
N ASP A 273 12.77 3.30 -9.19
CA ASP A 273 11.65 4.22 -9.32
C ASP A 273 12.09 5.62 -8.91
N VAL A 274 11.74 6.65 -9.70
CA VAL A 274 12.32 7.99 -9.59
C VAL A 274 11.28 9.01 -9.19
N ALA A 275 11.52 9.69 -8.06
CA ALA A 275 10.74 10.83 -7.60
C ALA A 275 11.45 12.18 -7.84
N ARG A 276 10.72 13.29 -7.65
CA ARG A 276 11.26 14.68 -7.83
C ARG A 276 12.36 15.04 -6.83
N GLY A 277 12.30 14.42 -5.63
CA GLY A 277 13.23 14.75 -4.56
C GLY A 277 12.89 16.00 -3.75
N ASP A 278 11.79 16.70 -4.07
CA ASP A 278 11.34 17.95 -3.42
C ASP A 278 9.96 17.85 -2.75
N GLY A 279 9.34 16.70 -2.78
CA GLY A 279 7.97 16.48 -2.35
C GLY A 279 7.79 15.40 -1.28
N LYS A 280 6.62 14.77 -1.29
CA LYS A 280 6.27 13.66 -0.40
C LYS A 280 6.71 12.30 -0.92
N ASP A 281 7.07 12.21 -2.21
CA ASP A 281 7.48 10.98 -2.88
C ASP A 281 8.98 10.72 -2.71
N TYR A 282 9.36 9.45 -2.73
CA TYR A 282 10.74 9.02 -2.53
C TYR A 282 11.27 8.35 -3.79
N SER A 283 12.53 8.61 -4.14
CA SER A 283 13.26 7.76 -5.07
C SER A 283 13.66 6.47 -4.36
N ALA A 284 13.41 5.35 -5.01
CA ALA A 284 13.70 4.02 -4.46
C ALA A 284 14.41 3.15 -5.48
N PHE A 285 15.29 2.26 -5.00
CA PHE A 285 15.81 1.18 -5.83
C PHE A 285 16.05 -0.08 -5.03
N HIS A 286 16.05 -1.20 -5.73
CA HIS A 286 16.48 -2.50 -5.22
C HIS A 286 17.65 -3.03 -6.04
N VAL A 287 18.58 -3.70 -5.35
CA VAL A 287 19.56 -4.57 -5.98
C VAL A 287 19.15 -6.01 -5.73
N MET A 288 19.04 -6.78 -6.81
CA MET A 288 18.60 -8.16 -6.77
C MET A 288 19.60 -9.06 -7.46
N ASP A 289 19.91 -10.18 -6.85
CA ASP A 289 20.59 -11.29 -7.49
C ASP A 289 19.63 -11.96 -8.48
N ILE A 290 19.99 -11.99 -9.77
CA ILE A 290 19.10 -12.46 -10.83
C ILE A 290 18.87 -13.97 -10.75
N GLU A 291 19.90 -14.73 -10.40
CA GLU A 291 19.85 -16.19 -10.37
C GLU A 291 19.09 -16.69 -9.14
N SER A 292 19.50 -16.30 -7.96
CA SER A 292 18.92 -16.75 -6.69
C SER A 292 17.60 -16.04 -6.32
N ASN A 293 17.26 -14.94 -6.98
CA ASN A 293 16.08 -14.10 -6.73
C ASN A 293 16.03 -13.55 -5.30
N VAL A 294 17.16 -13.09 -4.81
CA VAL A 294 17.32 -12.53 -3.47
C VAL A 294 17.51 -11.02 -3.54
N GLN A 295 16.79 -10.28 -2.70
CA GLN A 295 17.04 -8.88 -2.46
C GLN A 295 18.35 -8.71 -1.67
N VAL A 296 19.37 -8.05 -2.25
CA VAL A 296 20.69 -7.89 -1.62
C VAL A 296 20.94 -6.47 -1.10
N ALA A 297 20.32 -5.47 -1.71
CA ALA A 297 20.34 -4.09 -1.20
C ALA A 297 19.06 -3.33 -1.56
N GLU A 298 18.81 -2.23 -0.84
CA GLU A 298 17.66 -1.33 -1.02
C GLU A 298 18.01 0.08 -0.63
N PHE A 299 17.50 1.03 -1.39
CA PHE A 299 17.53 2.45 -1.05
C PHE A 299 16.12 3.04 -1.11
N LYS A 300 15.81 3.91 -0.17
CA LYS A 300 14.63 4.79 -0.21
C LYS A 300 15.01 6.14 0.39
N GLY A 301 14.93 7.19 -0.41
CA GLY A 301 15.32 8.52 0.04
C GLY A 301 14.92 9.62 -0.95
N GLN A 302 15.14 10.88 -0.56
CA GLN A 302 14.88 12.05 -1.38
C GLN A 302 16.21 12.53 -1.94
N LEU A 303 16.41 12.37 -3.24
CA LEU A 303 17.57 12.87 -3.98
C LEU A 303 17.10 13.56 -5.25
N PRO A 304 17.77 14.65 -5.67
CA PRO A 304 17.54 15.22 -6.99
C PRO A 304 17.78 14.18 -8.09
N PRO A 305 16.98 14.15 -9.16
CA PRO A 305 17.04 13.08 -10.17
C PRO A 305 18.43 12.88 -10.80
N LYS A 306 19.17 13.96 -11.04
CA LYS A 306 20.53 13.89 -11.59
C LYS A 306 21.52 13.25 -10.60
N GLU A 307 21.46 13.61 -9.33
CA GLU A 307 22.30 13.04 -8.27
C GLU A 307 21.94 11.54 -8.05
N PHE A 308 20.65 11.23 -8.12
CA PHE A 308 20.19 9.86 -8.05
C PHE A 308 20.73 9.01 -9.21
N GLY A 309 20.81 9.54 -10.43
CA GLY A 309 21.43 8.89 -11.58
C GLY A 309 22.91 8.57 -11.35
N TYR A 310 23.65 9.52 -10.77
CA TYR A 310 25.06 9.30 -10.40
C TYR A 310 25.21 8.24 -9.32
N PHE A 311 24.32 8.24 -8.34
CA PHE A 311 24.31 7.24 -7.27
C PHE A 311 23.99 5.84 -7.81
N LEU A 312 22.96 5.71 -8.65
CA LEU A 312 22.60 4.46 -9.31
C LEU A 312 23.77 3.89 -10.13
N THR A 313 24.48 4.72 -10.87
CA THR A 313 25.67 4.32 -11.65
C THR A 313 26.75 3.75 -10.74
N GLY A 314 27.01 4.36 -9.59
CA GLY A 314 27.97 3.89 -8.61
C GLY A 314 27.59 2.51 -8.05
N ILE A 315 26.36 2.35 -7.60
CA ILE A 315 25.82 1.08 -7.07
C ILE A 315 25.84 -0.02 -8.13
N ALA A 316 25.36 0.28 -9.34
CA ALA A 316 25.33 -0.71 -10.41
C ALA A 316 26.75 -1.17 -10.80
N THR A 317 27.74 -0.27 -10.76
CA THR A 317 29.15 -0.61 -10.99
C THR A 317 29.71 -1.47 -9.85
N GLU A 318 29.40 -1.12 -8.58
CA GLU A 318 29.82 -1.90 -7.40
C GLU A 318 29.28 -3.33 -7.47
N TYR A 319 28.00 -3.49 -7.85
CA TYR A 319 27.38 -4.83 -8.01
C TYR A 319 27.63 -5.42 -9.41
N ASN A 320 28.89 -5.61 -9.73
CA ASN A 320 29.40 -6.33 -10.92
C ASN A 320 28.81 -5.79 -12.24
N ASN A 321 28.77 -4.47 -12.40
CA ASN A 321 28.15 -3.82 -13.56
C ASN A 321 26.70 -4.32 -13.81
N ALA A 322 25.89 -4.34 -12.77
CA ALA A 322 24.51 -4.83 -12.77
C ALA A 322 23.67 -4.27 -13.92
N LEU A 323 22.68 -5.02 -14.40
CA LEU A 323 21.69 -4.50 -15.32
C LEU A 323 20.92 -3.36 -14.61
N LEU A 324 21.07 -2.13 -15.11
CA LEU A 324 20.40 -0.96 -14.54
C LEU A 324 19.09 -0.68 -15.24
N VAL A 325 17.98 -0.78 -14.51
CA VAL A 325 16.62 -0.52 -14.97
C VAL A 325 16.10 0.71 -14.24
N VAL A 326 15.75 1.75 -14.98
CA VAL A 326 15.19 2.99 -14.42
C VAL A 326 13.84 3.25 -15.06
N GLU A 327 12.82 3.56 -14.27
CA GLU A 327 11.55 4.01 -14.80
C GLU A 327 11.72 5.34 -15.52
N ASN A 328 11.28 5.42 -16.80
CA ASN A 328 11.49 6.59 -17.65
C ASN A 328 10.29 7.54 -17.71
N SER A 329 9.28 7.37 -16.84
CA SER A 329 8.12 8.26 -16.79
C SER A 329 8.53 9.65 -16.30
N ASN A 330 8.07 10.71 -16.98
CA ASN A 330 8.25 12.12 -16.61
C ASN A 330 9.68 12.51 -16.16
N ILE A 331 9.99 12.33 -14.90
CA ILE A 331 11.20 12.77 -14.21
C ILE A 331 12.37 11.80 -14.37
N GLY A 332 12.07 10.52 -14.60
CA GLY A 332 13.04 9.46 -14.81
C GLY A 332 14.04 9.77 -15.94
N TRP A 333 13.62 10.57 -16.93
CA TRP A 333 14.50 11.02 -18.01
C TRP A 333 15.74 11.76 -17.53
N SER A 334 15.61 12.66 -16.54
CA SER A 334 16.76 13.39 -16.00
C SER A 334 17.77 12.46 -15.30
N THR A 335 17.27 11.39 -14.67
CA THR A 335 18.11 10.36 -14.07
C THR A 335 18.81 9.51 -15.12
N ILE A 336 18.09 9.14 -16.18
CA ILE A 336 18.63 8.36 -17.30
C ILE A 336 19.70 9.15 -18.06
N ASP A 337 19.45 10.43 -18.33
CA ASP A 337 20.43 11.31 -18.99
C ASP A 337 21.74 11.38 -18.18
N ALA A 338 21.65 11.49 -16.85
CA ALA A 338 22.82 11.49 -15.98
C ALA A 338 23.60 10.15 -16.02
N ILE A 339 22.89 9.02 -16.13
CA ILE A 339 23.50 7.69 -16.26
C ILE A 339 24.23 7.57 -17.60
N ILE A 340 23.62 8.05 -18.70
CA ILE A 340 24.21 8.05 -20.05
C ILE A 340 25.42 9.00 -20.09
N GLU A 341 25.32 10.18 -19.48
CA GLU A 341 26.44 11.15 -19.35
C GLU A 341 27.66 10.52 -18.65
N ARG A 342 27.42 9.64 -17.67
CA ARG A 342 28.47 8.85 -16.98
C ARG A 342 29.02 7.68 -17.80
N GLY A 343 28.45 7.40 -18.97
CA GLY A 343 28.90 6.33 -19.86
C GLY A 343 28.57 4.92 -19.36
N TYR A 344 27.54 4.75 -18.50
CA TYR A 344 27.15 3.43 -18.04
C TYR A 344 26.54 2.60 -19.18
N ARG A 345 27.11 1.42 -19.47
CA ARG A 345 26.77 0.64 -20.66
C ARG A 345 25.64 -0.36 -20.46
N ASN A 346 25.51 -0.93 -19.24
CA ASN A 346 24.52 -1.98 -18.96
C ASN A 346 23.18 -1.39 -18.53
N LEU A 347 22.67 -0.38 -19.26
CA LEU A 347 21.36 0.24 -19.07
C LEU A 347 20.31 -0.54 -19.86
N TYR A 348 19.13 -0.72 -19.27
CA TYR A 348 17.99 -1.34 -19.92
C TYR A 348 17.34 -0.39 -20.95
N TYR A 349 16.94 -0.93 -22.10
CA TYR A 349 16.22 -0.23 -23.16
C TYR A 349 14.90 -0.92 -23.47
N ALA A 350 13.79 -0.20 -23.39
CA ALA A 350 12.46 -0.67 -23.75
C ALA A 350 12.18 -0.48 -25.25
N PRO A 351 11.41 -1.36 -25.92
CA PRO A 351 10.99 -1.15 -27.31
C PRO A 351 9.98 0.01 -27.42
N LYS A 352 10.02 0.78 -28.52
CA LYS A 352 9.10 1.90 -28.81
C LYS A 352 7.68 1.46 -29.19
N SER A 353 7.46 0.20 -29.53
CA SER A 353 6.17 -0.31 -30.00
C SER A 353 5.21 -0.54 -28.84
N GLU A 354 3.96 -0.08 -28.98
CA GLU A 354 2.87 -0.30 -27.99
C GLU A 354 2.39 -1.75 -27.91
N THR A 355 2.76 -2.61 -28.86
CA THR A 355 2.46 -4.03 -28.82
C THR A 355 3.49 -4.77 -27.97
N HIS A 356 3.22 -4.78 -26.68
CA HIS A 356 3.99 -5.53 -25.69
C HIS A 356 3.72 -7.02 -25.81
N THR A 357 4.29 -7.67 -26.83
CA THR A 357 4.48 -9.13 -26.81
C THR A 357 5.77 -9.45 -26.08
N TYR A 358 5.81 -10.54 -25.35
CA TYR A 358 7.01 -11.03 -24.65
C TYR A 358 8.27 -11.01 -25.55
N GLU A 359 8.10 -11.18 -26.84
CA GLU A 359 9.17 -11.16 -27.84
C GLU A 359 9.75 -9.77 -28.13
N SER A 360 9.01 -8.68 -27.89
CA SER A 360 9.47 -7.32 -28.17
C SER A 360 10.52 -6.78 -27.20
N TYR A 361 10.70 -7.44 -26.05
CA TYR A 361 11.75 -7.11 -25.07
C TYR A 361 13.12 -7.71 -25.41
N PHE A 362 13.24 -8.47 -26.49
CA PHE A 362 14.45 -9.21 -26.84
C PHE A 362 15.55 -8.40 -27.53
N ASN A 363 15.27 -7.18 -28.00
CA ASN A 363 16.29 -6.33 -28.63
C ASN A 363 17.02 -5.47 -27.59
N LYS A 364 17.88 -6.11 -26.86
CA LYS A 364 18.68 -5.58 -25.78
C LYS A 364 19.99 -4.96 -26.31
N TYR A 365 20.48 -3.89 -25.73
CA TYR A 365 21.84 -3.36 -25.82
C TYR A 365 22.25 -2.51 -27.02
N GLU A 366 21.36 -2.21 -27.97
CA GLU A 366 21.69 -1.22 -28.97
C GLU A 366 20.71 -0.05 -28.91
N SER A 367 21.24 1.18 -28.86
CA SER A 367 20.48 2.40 -29.14
C SER A 367 20.03 2.38 -30.60
N SER A 368 19.14 1.43 -30.93
CA SER A 368 18.52 1.39 -32.25
C SER A 368 17.45 2.48 -32.33
N SER A 369 17.10 2.90 -33.54
CA SER A 369 16.01 3.86 -33.78
C SER A 369 14.65 3.43 -33.18
N ASN A 370 14.54 2.18 -32.71
CA ASN A 370 13.32 1.55 -32.20
C ASN A 370 13.30 1.29 -30.66
N THR A 371 14.32 1.70 -29.91
CA THR A 371 14.37 1.50 -28.45
C THR A 371 14.44 2.83 -27.71
N VAL A 372 14.01 2.82 -26.45
CA VAL A 372 14.02 3.96 -25.53
C VAL A 372 14.73 3.53 -24.24
N PRO A 373 15.71 4.29 -23.74
CA PRO A 373 16.37 3.95 -22.47
C PRO A 373 15.38 3.96 -21.30
N GLY A 374 15.57 3.01 -20.40
CA GLY A 374 14.74 2.83 -19.22
C GLY A 374 13.48 1.99 -19.47
N PHE A 375 12.70 1.80 -18.42
CA PHE A 375 11.44 1.04 -18.43
C PHE A 375 10.25 1.99 -18.49
N SER A 376 9.35 1.80 -19.44
CA SER A 376 8.14 2.62 -19.61
C SER A 376 6.96 2.01 -18.84
N MET A 377 6.57 2.65 -17.75
CA MET A 377 5.38 2.26 -17.01
C MET A 377 4.15 3.00 -17.57
N ASN A 378 3.06 2.28 -17.74
CA ASN A 378 1.77 2.83 -18.16
C ASN A 378 0.61 2.11 -17.48
N LEU A 379 -0.61 2.58 -17.74
CA LEU A 379 -1.84 2.02 -17.14
C LEU A 379 -2.05 0.53 -17.43
N LYS A 380 -1.50 0.02 -18.55
CA LYS A 380 -1.62 -1.40 -18.95
C LYS A 380 -0.52 -2.26 -18.35
N THR A 381 0.71 -1.72 -18.23
CA THR A 381 1.86 -2.46 -17.71
C THR A 381 1.86 -2.56 -16.18
N ARG A 382 1.36 -1.55 -15.46
CA ARG A 382 1.30 -1.57 -14.00
C ARG A 382 0.58 -2.79 -13.40
N PRO A 383 -0.62 -3.19 -13.85
CA PRO A 383 -1.26 -4.43 -13.37
C PRO A 383 -0.47 -5.70 -13.72
N LEU A 384 0.22 -5.74 -14.86
CA LEU A 384 1.04 -6.89 -15.27
C LEU A 384 2.25 -7.07 -14.35
N ILE A 385 2.94 -5.96 -14.03
CA ILE A 385 4.05 -5.92 -13.06
C ILE A 385 3.59 -6.46 -11.72
N VAL A 386 2.49 -5.95 -11.21
CA VAL A 386 1.94 -6.34 -9.90
C VAL A 386 1.49 -7.80 -9.90
N ASN A 387 0.85 -8.29 -10.95
CA ASN A 387 0.46 -9.69 -11.06
C ASN A 387 1.70 -10.61 -11.10
N LYS A 388 2.75 -10.21 -11.82
CA LYS A 388 4.00 -10.99 -11.84
C LYS A 388 4.66 -11.02 -10.47
N PHE A 389 4.68 -9.90 -9.76
CA PHE A 389 5.20 -9.83 -8.40
C PHE A 389 4.39 -10.75 -7.45
N ARG A 390 3.05 -10.74 -7.55
CA ARG A 390 2.18 -11.65 -6.80
C ARG A 390 2.47 -13.12 -7.07
N GLU A 391 2.73 -13.49 -8.32
CA GLU A 391 3.12 -14.85 -8.73
C GLU A 391 4.38 -15.29 -7.97
N TYR A 392 5.45 -14.49 -8.01
CA TYR A 392 6.71 -14.79 -7.29
C TYR A 392 6.53 -14.93 -5.78
N ILE A 393 5.68 -14.09 -5.18
CA ILE A 393 5.36 -14.16 -3.75
C ILE A 393 4.54 -15.43 -3.44
N GLY A 394 3.51 -15.71 -4.24
CA GLY A 394 2.65 -16.88 -4.07
C GLY A 394 3.42 -18.20 -4.18
N ASP A 395 4.35 -18.27 -5.14
CA ASP A 395 5.21 -19.43 -5.38
C ASP A 395 6.38 -19.52 -4.39
N ARG A 396 6.55 -18.54 -3.49
CA ARG A 396 7.67 -18.43 -2.56
C ARG A 396 9.05 -18.49 -3.25
N SER A 397 9.11 -17.96 -4.46
CA SER A 397 10.31 -18.04 -5.33
C SER A 397 11.15 -16.75 -5.29
N VAL A 398 10.92 -15.88 -4.32
CA VAL A 398 11.67 -14.64 -4.08
C VAL A 398 11.95 -14.46 -2.59
N ILE A 399 13.13 -13.94 -2.26
CA ILE A 399 13.52 -13.64 -0.88
C ILE A 399 13.58 -12.13 -0.70
N ILE A 400 12.61 -11.61 0.05
CA ILE A 400 12.52 -10.20 0.45
C ILE A 400 13.10 -10.05 1.85
N ARG A 401 14.10 -9.19 2.01
CA ARG A 401 14.76 -8.92 3.30
C ARG A 401 14.34 -7.61 3.93
N SER A 402 13.76 -6.71 3.14
CA SER A 402 13.40 -5.37 3.58
C SER A 402 12.09 -5.35 4.35
N ARG A 403 12.17 -4.85 5.59
CA ARG A 403 10.98 -4.50 6.38
C ARG A 403 10.21 -3.33 5.75
N ARG A 404 10.91 -2.34 5.15
CA ARG A 404 10.27 -1.18 4.50
C ARG A 404 9.41 -1.60 3.32
N LEU A 405 9.93 -2.50 2.46
CA LEU A 405 9.15 -3.07 1.35
C LEU A 405 7.94 -3.86 1.88
N LEU A 406 8.13 -4.66 2.93
CA LEU A 406 7.03 -5.41 3.54
C LEU A 406 5.91 -4.50 4.07
N GLU A 407 6.26 -3.37 4.70
CA GLU A 407 5.26 -2.40 5.18
C GLU A 407 4.50 -1.73 4.01
N GLU A 408 5.15 -1.41 2.90
CA GLU A 408 4.46 -0.92 1.70
C GLU A 408 3.54 -1.99 1.10
N MET A 409 3.96 -3.26 1.06
CA MET A 409 3.13 -4.36 0.56
C MET A 409 1.84 -4.55 1.38
N LYS A 410 1.85 -4.32 2.69
CA LYS A 410 0.68 -4.40 3.57
C LYS A 410 -0.41 -3.40 3.23
N VAL A 411 -0.01 -2.23 2.72
CA VAL A 411 -0.91 -1.12 2.40
C VAL A 411 -1.17 -0.95 0.90
N PHE A 412 -0.73 -1.90 0.10
CA PHE A 412 -0.90 -1.89 -1.35
C PHE A 412 -2.20 -2.61 -1.73
N VAL A 413 -3.11 -1.89 -2.37
CA VAL A 413 -4.50 -2.32 -2.59
C VAL A 413 -4.96 -2.14 -4.03
N TRP A 414 -5.98 -2.89 -4.43
CA TRP A 414 -6.72 -2.60 -5.65
C TRP A 414 -7.74 -1.50 -5.41
N LYS A 415 -7.62 -0.37 -6.09
CA LYS A 415 -8.57 0.73 -6.06
C LYS A 415 -9.09 1.02 -7.44
N ASN A 416 -10.39 0.85 -7.66
CA ASN A 416 -11.02 1.01 -8.99
C ASN A 416 -10.32 0.21 -10.11
N GLY A 417 -9.87 -1.02 -9.80
CA GLY A 417 -9.17 -1.89 -10.75
C GLY A 417 -7.69 -1.53 -10.99
N ARG A 418 -7.12 -0.60 -10.23
CA ARG A 418 -5.70 -0.23 -10.27
C ARG A 418 -5.01 -0.64 -8.97
N PRO A 419 -3.82 -1.24 -9.04
CA PRO A 419 -3.02 -1.48 -7.85
C PRO A 419 -2.27 -0.20 -7.48
N GLU A 420 -2.49 0.29 -6.26
CA GLU A 420 -1.86 1.51 -5.73
C GLU A 420 -1.72 1.45 -4.21
N ALA A 421 -0.85 2.27 -3.63
CA ALA A 421 -0.80 2.43 -2.19
C ALA A 421 -2.09 3.08 -1.67
N GLN A 422 -2.48 2.74 -0.45
CA GLN A 422 -3.58 3.43 0.24
C GLN A 422 -3.24 4.92 0.41
N THR A 423 -4.28 5.75 0.45
CA THR A 423 -4.13 7.21 0.58
C THR A 423 -3.23 7.57 1.77
N GLY A 424 -2.19 8.34 1.51
CA GLY A 424 -1.19 8.75 2.51
C GLY A 424 -0.01 7.79 2.68
N TYR A 425 0.12 6.78 1.81
CA TYR A 425 1.28 5.90 1.69
C TYR A 425 1.87 5.97 0.30
N ASN A 426 3.13 5.54 0.19
CA ASN A 426 3.88 5.47 -1.05
C ASN A 426 4.00 4.00 -1.48
N ASP A 427 4.22 3.78 -2.77
CA ASP A 427 4.44 2.46 -3.37
C ASP A 427 5.76 2.35 -4.15
N ASP A 428 6.68 3.26 -3.89
CA ASP A 428 7.95 3.38 -4.63
C ASP A 428 8.79 2.09 -4.53
N LEU A 429 8.86 1.47 -3.32
CA LEU A 429 9.56 0.20 -3.13
C LEU A 429 8.81 -0.98 -3.77
N VAL A 430 7.49 -1.02 -3.66
CA VAL A 430 6.68 -2.08 -4.28
C VAL A 430 6.80 -2.02 -5.79
N MET A 431 6.77 -0.83 -6.37
CA MET A 431 6.82 -0.68 -7.82
C MET A 431 8.21 -0.95 -8.39
N SER A 432 9.27 -0.41 -7.78
CA SER A 432 10.65 -0.70 -8.21
C SER A 432 10.97 -2.19 -8.10
N PHE A 433 10.58 -2.87 -7.00
CA PHE A 433 10.76 -4.31 -6.86
C PHE A 433 9.94 -5.11 -7.88
N GLY A 434 8.68 -4.72 -8.08
CA GLY A 434 7.77 -5.34 -9.04
C GLY A 434 8.29 -5.28 -10.49
N ILE A 435 8.86 -4.15 -10.92
CA ILE A 435 9.53 -4.02 -12.23
C ILE A 435 10.66 -5.04 -12.36
N GLY A 436 11.44 -5.23 -11.28
CA GLY A 436 12.50 -6.24 -11.24
C GLY A 436 11.97 -7.65 -11.45
N MET A 437 10.89 -8.03 -10.75
CA MET A 437 10.25 -9.33 -10.94
C MET A 437 9.72 -9.52 -12.36
N TYR A 438 9.14 -8.47 -12.93
CA TYR A 438 8.60 -8.51 -14.29
C TYR A 438 9.69 -8.72 -15.34
N LEU A 439 10.88 -8.14 -15.17
CA LEU A 439 11.99 -8.21 -16.13
C LEU A 439 12.93 -9.39 -15.89
N ARG A 440 12.90 -10.01 -14.72
CA ARG A 440 13.82 -11.08 -14.34
C ARG A 440 13.80 -12.26 -15.32
N ASP A 441 12.62 -12.75 -15.68
CA ASP A 441 12.49 -13.90 -16.60
C ASP A 441 13.10 -13.59 -17.97
N THR A 442 12.98 -12.34 -18.42
CA THR A 442 13.60 -11.86 -19.65
C THR A 442 15.12 -11.85 -19.53
N SER A 443 15.64 -11.35 -18.42
CA SER A 443 17.09 -11.31 -18.14
C SER A 443 17.72 -12.70 -18.10
N LEU A 444 17.08 -13.66 -17.46
CA LEU A 444 17.54 -15.06 -17.41
C LEU A 444 17.59 -15.72 -18.80
N LYS A 445 16.61 -15.48 -19.65
CA LYS A 445 16.60 -15.99 -21.04
C LYS A 445 17.76 -15.44 -21.86
N PHE A 446 18.10 -14.16 -21.69
CA PHE A 446 19.25 -13.57 -22.35
C PHE A 446 20.58 -14.18 -21.87
N GLN A 447 20.69 -14.40 -20.58
CA GLN A 447 21.84 -15.04 -19.99
C GLN A 447 22.07 -16.44 -20.57
N GLN A 448 21.01 -17.26 -20.64
CA GLN A 448 21.07 -18.56 -21.27
C GLN A 448 21.48 -18.48 -22.74
N GLN A 449 20.88 -17.57 -23.53
CA GLN A 449 21.26 -17.39 -24.93
C GLN A 449 22.70 -16.94 -25.10
N SER A 450 23.20 -16.03 -24.24
CA SER A 450 24.60 -15.60 -24.25
C SER A 450 25.55 -16.76 -23.91
N LEU A 451 25.20 -17.58 -22.92
CA LEU A 451 25.95 -18.78 -22.56
C LEU A 451 25.93 -19.81 -23.68
N ASP A 452 24.77 -20.01 -24.34
CA ASP A 452 24.66 -20.97 -25.44
C ASP A 452 25.41 -20.50 -26.69
N LEU A 453 25.43 -19.21 -26.98
CA LEU A 453 26.26 -18.60 -28.02
C LEU A 453 27.73 -18.74 -27.70
N SER A 454 28.13 -18.50 -26.45
CA SER A 454 29.54 -18.69 -26.00
C SER A 454 29.95 -20.14 -26.06
N ARG A 455 29.08 -21.09 -25.64
CA ARG A 455 29.31 -22.54 -25.77
C ARG A 455 29.37 -22.96 -27.23
N ALA A 456 28.50 -22.45 -28.08
CA ALA A 456 28.51 -22.72 -29.52
C ALA A 456 29.81 -22.19 -30.17
N ALA A 457 30.26 -20.99 -29.80
CA ALA A 457 31.52 -20.43 -30.24
C ALA A 457 32.73 -21.29 -29.77
N LEU A 458 32.75 -21.67 -28.49
CA LEU A 458 33.78 -22.56 -27.93
C LEU A 458 33.77 -23.97 -28.58
N ASN A 459 32.56 -24.51 -28.83
CA ASN A 459 32.44 -25.80 -29.52
C ASN A 459 32.90 -25.71 -30.98
N ASN A 460 32.65 -24.61 -31.67
CA ASN A 460 33.16 -24.37 -33.02
C ASN A 460 34.69 -24.22 -33.02
N ILE A 461 35.30 -23.65 -31.97
CA ILE A 461 36.74 -23.59 -31.80
C ILE A 461 37.31 -24.98 -31.44
N SER A 462 36.61 -25.77 -30.62
CA SER A 462 37.03 -27.10 -30.21
C SER A 462 36.79 -28.18 -31.27
N SER A 463 35.83 -28.01 -32.18
CA SER A 463 35.58 -28.96 -33.27
C SER A 463 36.56 -28.84 -34.44
N ASN A 464 37.37 -27.78 -34.49
CA ASN A 464 38.54 -27.74 -35.35
C ASN A 464 39.69 -28.52 -34.73
N LYS A 465 39.44 -29.77 -34.33
CA LYS A 465 40.51 -30.73 -34.07
C LYS A 465 41.24 -30.97 -35.39
N TYR A 466 42.46 -30.49 -35.41
CA TYR A 466 43.46 -30.92 -36.39
C TYR A 466 43.57 -32.46 -36.37
N GLY A 467 42.85 -33.10 -37.25
CA GLY A 467 43.14 -34.48 -37.61
C GLY A 467 44.47 -34.51 -38.37
N TYR A 468 45.54 -34.88 -37.69
CA TYR A 468 46.77 -35.28 -38.37
C TYR A 468 46.50 -36.57 -39.13
N SER A 469 46.12 -36.45 -40.40
CA SER A 469 46.22 -37.54 -41.39
C SER A 469 47.10 -37.02 -42.51
N GLY A 470 48.31 -37.51 -42.59
CA GLY A 470 49.22 -37.22 -43.64
C GLY A 470 48.67 -37.72 -45.00
N ALA A 471 48.51 -36.81 -45.94
CA ALA A 471 48.62 -37.06 -47.37
C ALA A 471 48.99 -35.72 -48.02
N TYR A 472 50.17 -35.70 -48.60
CA TYR A 472 50.62 -34.65 -49.51
C TYR A 472 49.67 -34.54 -50.67
N SER A 473 49.08 -33.37 -50.90
CA SER A 473 48.92 -32.81 -52.26
C SER A 473 48.23 -31.41 -52.18
N GLY A 474 48.84 -30.44 -52.85
CA GLY A 474 48.16 -29.31 -53.47
C GLY A 474 48.03 -28.02 -52.64
N HIS A 475 48.78 -27.03 -53.08
CA HIS A 475 48.69 -25.61 -52.73
C HIS A 475 47.30 -25.13 -52.39
N ASN A 476 47.10 -24.60 -51.16
CA ASN A 476 46.22 -23.47 -50.93
C ASN A 476 46.77 -22.66 -49.76
N ASN A 477 47.25 -21.45 -50.06
CA ASN A 477 47.64 -20.41 -49.12
C ASN A 477 46.39 -19.94 -48.39
N GLN A 478 45.97 -20.61 -47.33
CA GLN A 478 44.99 -20.04 -46.40
C GLN A 478 45.76 -19.34 -45.25
N ASN A 479 45.58 -18.03 -45.22
CA ASN A 479 46.09 -17.16 -44.15
C ASN A 479 45.49 -17.62 -42.82
N PRO A 480 46.32 -18.01 -41.81
CA PRO A 480 45.82 -18.54 -40.53
C PRO A 480 45.01 -17.54 -39.69
N TYR A 481 44.90 -16.30 -40.17
CA TYR A 481 44.15 -15.24 -39.51
C TYR A 481 42.80 -14.89 -40.22
N ASN A 482 42.31 -15.73 -41.15
CA ASN A 482 41.02 -15.58 -41.74
C ASN A 482 40.06 -16.71 -41.33
N MET A 483 38.86 -16.35 -40.92
CA MET A 483 37.80 -17.26 -40.53
C MET A 483 36.60 -17.09 -41.46
N ASN A 484 36.02 -18.18 -41.94
CA ASN A 484 34.80 -18.13 -42.75
C ASN A 484 33.58 -18.02 -41.88
N VAL A 485 32.89 -16.85 -41.88
CA VAL A 485 31.68 -16.60 -41.15
C VAL A 485 30.55 -16.37 -42.18
N GLY A 486 29.61 -17.31 -42.27
CA GLY A 486 28.43 -17.19 -43.13
C GLY A 486 28.76 -17.15 -44.61
N GLY A 487 29.88 -17.82 -45.05
CA GLY A 487 30.26 -17.87 -46.48
C GLY A 487 31.17 -16.71 -46.91
N LYS A 488 31.64 -15.86 -46.02
CA LYS A 488 32.64 -14.80 -46.26
C LYS A 488 33.85 -15.01 -45.35
N ASP A 489 35.06 -14.88 -45.92
CA ASP A 489 36.31 -14.96 -45.17
C ASP A 489 36.58 -13.59 -44.49
N GLU A 490 36.49 -13.54 -43.17
CA GLU A 490 36.81 -12.36 -42.36
C GLU A 490 38.13 -12.53 -41.61
N SER A 491 38.91 -11.44 -41.52
CA SER A 491 40.20 -11.44 -40.86
C SER A 491 40.02 -11.30 -39.37
N ILE A 492 40.50 -12.29 -38.60
CA ILE A 492 40.48 -12.30 -37.12
C ILE A 492 41.79 -11.77 -36.50
N ARG A 493 42.61 -11.03 -37.24
CA ARG A 493 43.90 -10.49 -36.79
C ARG A 493 43.79 -9.53 -35.62
N TRP A 494 42.61 -9.02 -35.35
CA TRP A 494 42.31 -8.12 -34.22
C TRP A 494 42.09 -8.88 -32.88
N LEU A 495 42.02 -10.20 -32.89
CA LEU A 495 41.83 -11.06 -31.72
C LEU A 495 43.16 -11.49 -31.06
N PHE A 496 44.28 -11.23 -31.75
CA PHE A 496 45.64 -11.49 -31.33
C PHE A 496 46.47 -10.20 -31.37
#